data_ebbbdd2ec7502d862ce903484360375f
#
_entry.id   ebbbdd2ec7502d862ce903484360375f
#
_cell.length_a   1.000
_cell.length_b   1.000
_cell.length_c   1.000
_cell.angle_alpha   90.00
_cell.angle_beta   90.00
_cell.angle_gamma   90.00
#
_symmetry.space_group_name_H-M   'P 1'
#
loop_
_entity.id
_entity.type
_entity.pdbx_description
1 polymer ?
#
loop_
_entity_poly.entity_id
_entity_poly.type
_entity_poly.pdbx_seq_one_letter_code
_entity_poly.pdbx_strand_id
1 'polypeptide(L)'
;MQSFSSESYIFVKYLIRMRYKVLKKQQISKMCFVCGVKNDFGLHAKFYETSNNELVALIKPSEHHQGYPGRMHGGIAVAILDETIGRSVGISKDDQVWGVTLELKTKFRKPIPLGQELKIVGRIVSEGNRSFEGTGEIVLPNGEIAVSGEGKYMKMNIQGITSESDIDENWFFADNPDDPVEIIIP
;
A
#
# COMPACT_ATOMS: atom_id res chain seq x y z
N MET A 1 14.25 -42.89 -2.34
CA MET A 1 13.49 -41.68 -2.69
C MET A 1 12.43 -41.52 -1.61
N GLN A 2 12.67 -40.63 -0.65
CA GLN A 2 11.67 -40.33 0.38
C GLN A 2 10.72 -39.26 -0.17
N SER A 3 9.44 -39.60 -0.27
CA SER A 3 8.37 -38.69 -0.62
C SER A 3 8.13 -37.75 0.55
N PHE A 4 8.44 -36.47 0.42
CA PHE A 4 8.00 -35.45 1.36
C PHE A 4 6.47 -35.36 1.29
N SER A 5 5.82 -35.48 2.45
CA SER A 5 4.36 -35.37 2.55
C SER A 5 3.89 -33.95 2.24
N SER A 6 2.67 -33.81 1.70
CA SER A 6 2.03 -32.53 1.41
C SER A 6 1.92 -31.60 2.64
N GLU A 7 1.92 -32.14 3.83
CA GLU A 7 1.92 -31.39 5.10
C GLU A 7 3.24 -30.65 5.35
N SER A 8 4.38 -31.21 4.94
CA SER A 8 5.69 -30.55 5.07
C SER A 8 5.79 -29.31 4.18
N TYR A 9 5.17 -29.31 3.00
CA TYR A 9 5.13 -28.17 2.08
C TYR A 9 4.25 -27.02 2.60
N ILE A 10 3.16 -27.35 3.29
CA ILE A 10 2.26 -26.36 3.91
C ILE A 10 2.95 -25.71 5.10
N PHE A 11 3.66 -26.48 5.93
CA PHE A 11 4.35 -25.99 7.13
C PHE A 11 5.54 -25.07 6.80
N VAL A 12 6.27 -25.33 5.71
CA VAL A 12 7.38 -24.48 5.24
C VAL A 12 6.88 -23.16 4.68
N LYS A 13 5.68 -23.11 4.08
CA LYS A 13 5.07 -21.88 3.54
C LYS A 13 4.64 -20.88 4.62
N TYR A 14 4.42 -21.34 5.86
CA TYR A 14 4.06 -20.53 7.03
C TYR A 14 5.26 -19.92 7.76
N LEU A 15 6.50 -20.26 7.39
CA LEU A 15 7.71 -19.83 8.11
C LEU A 15 8.61 -18.84 7.35
N ILE A 16 8.31 -18.53 6.10
CA ILE A 16 9.09 -17.52 5.36
C ILE A 16 8.45 -16.16 5.62
N ARG A 17 8.81 -15.54 6.74
CA ARG A 17 8.58 -14.10 6.94
C ARG A 17 9.49 -13.34 5.98
N MET A 18 8.90 -12.67 5.00
CA MET A 18 9.68 -11.84 4.10
C MET A 18 10.10 -10.56 4.84
N ARG A 19 11.41 -10.29 4.85
CA ARG A 19 11.99 -9.09 5.45
C ARG A 19 12.24 -8.06 4.36
N TYR A 20 11.64 -6.89 4.53
CA TYR A 20 11.73 -5.78 3.62
C TYR A 20 12.55 -4.68 4.26
N LYS A 21 13.81 -4.50 3.84
CA LYS A 21 14.61 -3.35 4.27
C LYS A 21 13.98 -2.08 3.71
N VAL A 22 13.69 -1.12 4.57
CA VAL A 22 13.19 0.19 4.17
C VAL A 22 14.34 1.01 3.57
N LEU A 23 14.13 1.57 2.39
CA LEU A 23 15.08 2.42 1.68
C LEU A 23 14.71 3.90 1.81
N LYS A 24 13.42 4.21 1.65
CA LYS A 24 12.90 5.58 1.67
C LYS A 24 11.45 5.57 2.16
N LYS A 25 11.06 6.60 2.89
CA LYS A 25 9.67 6.92 3.16
C LYS A 25 9.18 7.91 2.12
N GLN A 26 8.01 7.69 1.56
CA GLN A 26 7.41 8.62 0.60
C GLN A 26 6.71 9.79 1.30
N GLN A 27 6.56 10.90 0.57
CA GLN A 27 5.80 12.06 1.02
C GLN A 27 4.34 11.68 1.29
N ILE A 28 3.74 12.41 2.21
CA ILE A 28 2.33 12.32 2.57
C ILE A 28 1.67 13.67 2.41
N SER A 29 0.35 13.69 2.43
CA SER A 29 -0.45 14.89 2.25
C SER A 29 -0.99 15.41 3.59
N LYS A 30 -1.51 16.63 3.55
CA LYS A 30 -2.16 17.28 4.68
C LYS A 30 -3.58 16.72 4.90
N MET A 31 -4.39 16.61 3.84
CA MET A 31 -5.84 16.33 3.92
C MET A 31 -6.29 15.12 3.10
N CYS A 32 -5.41 14.40 2.39
CA CYS A 32 -5.77 13.20 1.65
C CYS A 32 -6.48 12.18 2.58
N PHE A 33 -7.53 11.56 2.09
CA PHE A 33 -8.26 10.54 2.86
C PHE A 33 -7.38 9.34 3.23
N VAL A 34 -6.40 8.99 2.38
CA VAL A 34 -5.52 7.83 2.62
C VAL A 34 -4.32 8.19 3.49
N CYS A 35 -3.58 9.28 3.17
CA CYS A 35 -2.32 9.59 3.85
C CYS A 35 -2.32 10.92 4.63
N GLY A 36 -3.45 11.63 4.67
CA GLY A 36 -3.54 12.96 5.25
C GLY A 36 -3.41 12.98 6.76
N VAL A 37 -2.37 13.66 7.28
CA VAL A 37 -2.08 13.73 8.72
C VAL A 37 -3.04 14.63 9.52
N LYS A 38 -3.78 15.52 8.83
CA LYS A 38 -4.78 16.43 9.43
C LYS A 38 -6.21 16.04 9.12
N ASN A 39 -6.42 14.92 8.43
CA ASN A 39 -7.75 14.41 8.16
C ASN A 39 -8.14 13.40 9.25
N ASP A 40 -8.89 13.81 10.24
CA ASP A 40 -9.30 12.98 11.37
C ASP A 40 -10.06 11.70 10.97
N PHE A 41 -10.63 11.68 9.78
CA PHE A 41 -11.33 10.52 9.21
C PHE A 41 -10.45 9.70 8.25
N GLY A 42 -9.21 10.12 8.03
CA GLY A 42 -8.26 9.48 7.12
C GLY A 42 -7.63 8.22 7.69
N LEU A 43 -7.06 7.40 6.80
CA LEU A 43 -6.34 6.17 7.19
C LEU A 43 -4.96 6.44 7.80
N HIS A 44 -4.41 7.65 7.62
CA HIS A 44 -3.05 8.05 8.06
C HIS A 44 -1.97 7.07 7.58
N ALA A 45 -2.10 6.59 6.33
CA ALA A 45 -1.18 5.63 5.75
C ALA A 45 0.24 6.20 5.64
N LYS A 46 1.22 5.37 5.97
CA LYS A 46 2.65 5.65 5.79
C LYS A 46 3.19 4.72 4.71
N PHE A 47 3.91 5.26 3.74
CA PHE A 47 4.40 4.51 2.58
C PHE A 47 5.92 4.39 2.61
N TYR A 48 6.43 3.18 2.43
CA TYR A 48 7.84 2.85 2.50
C TYR A 48 8.30 2.11 1.25
N GLU A 49 9.28 2.67 0.55
CA GLU A 49 9.99 1.99 -0.53
C GLU A 49 10.94 0.96 0.06
N THR A 50 10.98 -0.22 -0.52
CA THR A 50 11.74 -1.33 0.05
C THR A 50 12.79 -1.86 -0.91
N SER A 51 13.76 -2.60 -0.37
CA SER A 51 14.84 -3.25 -1.13
C SER A 51 14.36 -4.28 -2.15
N ASN A 52 13.10 -4.70 -2.05
CA ASN A 52 12.49 -5.66 -2.97
C ASN A 52 11.83 -4.99 -4.19
N ASN A 53 12.03 -3.67 -4.36
CA ASN A 53 11.37 -2.86 -5.39
C ASN A 53 9.84 -2.91 -5.27
N GLU A 54 9.34 -2.95 -4.04
CA GLU A 54 7.94 -2.93 -3.68
C GLU A 54 7.66 -1.75 -2.73
N LEU A 55 6.46 -1.24 -2.80
CA LEU A 55 5.97 -0.23 -1.87
C LEU A 55 5.15 -0.92 -0.78
N VAL A 56 5.45 -0.61 0.47
CA VAL A 56 4.67 -1.11 1.60
C VAL A 56 3.99 0.05 2.31
N ALA A 57 2.66 0.00 2.39
CA ALA A 57 1.89 0.91 3.22
C ALA A 57 1.55 0.26 4.57
N LEU A 58 1.67 1.05 5.64
CA LEU A 58 1.23 0.68 6.98
C LEU A 58 0.02 1.52 7.36
N ILE A 59 -1.06 0.85 7.82
CA ILE A 59 -2.26 1.49 8.35
C ILE A 59 -2.76 0.76 9.60
N LYS A 60 -3.53 1.48 10.41
CA LYS A 60 -4.32 0.89 11.50
C LYS A 60 -5.74 1.45 11.43
N PRO A 61 -6.66 0.77 10.72
CA PRO A 61 -8.01 1.29 10.54
C PRO A 61 -8.75 1.39 11.87
N SER A 62 -9.43 2.53 12.08
CA SER A 62 -10.24 2.83 13.26
C SER A 62 -11.73 2.54 13.02
N GLU A 63 -12.57 2.84 14.01
CA GLU A 63 -14.02 2.75 13.90
C GLU A 63 -14.62 3.66 12.83
N HIS A 64 -13.97 4.78 12.48
CA HIS A 64 -14.38 5.65 11.38
C HIS A 64 -14.30 5.00 10.00
N HIS A 65 -13.56 3.90 9.90
CA HIS A 65 -13.38 3.13 8.67
C HIS A 65 -14.30 1.90 8.59
N GLN A 66 -15.28 1.81 9.50
CA GLN A 66 -16.17 0.67 9.62
C GLN A 66 -17.19 0.58 8.48
N GLY A 67 -17.37 -0.64 7.97
CA GLY A 67 -18.53 -1.03 7.16
C GLY A 67 -19.47 -1.89 8.00
N TYR A 68 -19.21 -3.19 8.10
CA TYR A 68 -19.89 -4.04 9.08
C TYR A 68 -19.25 -3.90 10.46
N PRO A 69 -20.00 -4.18 11.56
CA PRO A 69 -19.47 -4.07 12.91
C PRO A 69 -18.11 -4.77 13.09
N GLY A 70 -17.10 -4.01 13.50
CA GLY A 70 -15.73 -4.48 13.72
C GLY A 70 -14.95 -4.80 12.43
N ARG A 71 -15.47 -4.44 11.24
CA ARG A 71 -14.82 -4.70 9.95
C ARG A 71 -14.69 -3.43 9.12
N MET A 72 -13.51 -3.29 8.52
CA MET A 72 -13.21 -2.19 7.60
C MET A 72 -14.12 -2.25 6.37
N HIS A 73 -14.61 -1.09 5.92
CA HIS A 73 -15.45 -0.96 4.73
C HIS A 73 -14.67 -1.33 3.47
N GLY A 74 -15.30 -2.09 2.56
CA GLY A 74 -14.65 -2.55 1.33
C GLY A 74 -14.17 -1.42 0.43
N GLY A 75 -14.91 -0.32 0.32
CA GLY A 75 -14.49 0.86 -0.45
C GLY A 75 -13.22 1.52 0.12
N ILE A 76 -13.04 1.50 1.44
CA ILE A 76 -11.82 2.01 2.09
C ILE A 76 -10.64 1.07 1.84
N ALA A 77 -10.88 -0.25 1.82
CA ALA A 77 -9.87 -1.22 1.42
C ALA A 77 -9.41 -1.01 -0.03
N VAL A 78 -10.35 -0.66 -0.93
CA VAL A 78 -10.01 -0.31 -2.32
C VAL A 78 -9.19 0.98 -2.36
N ALA A 79 -9.55 2.01 -1.60
CA ALA A 79 -8.85 3.29 -1.59
C ALA A 79 -7.37 3.15 -1.19
N ILE A 80 -7.05 2.41 -0.12
CA ILE A 80 -5.65 2.19 0.28
C ILE A 80 -4.89 1.31 -0.72
N LEU A 81 -5.55 0.32 -1.31
CA LEU A 81 -4.94 -0.54 -2.30
C LEU A 81 -4.62 0.21 -3.59
N ASP A 82 -5.54 1.05 -4.06
CA ASP A 82 -5.38 1.93 -5.21
C ASP A 82 -4.18 2.87 -5.03
N GLU A 83 -4.16 3.60 -3.93
CA GLU A 83 -3.09 4.53 -3.59
C GLU A 83 -1.73 3.81 -3.51
N THR A 84 -1.67 2.62 -2.89
CA THR A 84 -0.41 1.87 -2.74
C THR A 84 0.13 1.38 -4.10
N ILE A 85 -0.74 0.86 -4.96
CA ILE A 85 -0.34 0.42 -6.31
C ILE A 85 0.05 1.63 -7.15
N GLY A 86 -0.76 2.70 -7.15
CA GLY A 86 -0.50 3.91 -7.92
C GLY A 86 0.83 4.57 -7.57
N ARG A 87 1.18 4.63 -6.28
CA ARG A 87 2.44 5.18 -5.77
C ARG A 87 3.66 4.33 -6.07
N SER A 88 3.51 3.06 -6.42
CA SER A 88 4.64 2.18 -6.75
C SER A 88 5.46 2.69 -7.95
N VAL A 89 4.89 3.56 -8.81
CA VAL A 89 5.62 4.20 -9.92
C VAL A 89 6.74 5.13 -9.45
N GLY A 90 6.63 5.69 -8.23
CA GLY A 90 7.63 6.58 -7.64
C GLY A 90 8.88 5.88 -7.10
N ILE A 91 8.86 4.53 -6.99
CA ILE A 91 10.01 3.78 -6.48
C ILE A 91 11.23 4.01 -7.38
N SER A 92 12.34 4.46 -6.78
CA SER A 92 13.60 4.75 -7.47
C SER A 92 13.51 5.81 -8.57
N LYS A 93 12.41 6.59 -8.61
CA LYS A 93 12.23 7.74 -9.49
C LYS A 93 12.12 9.02 -8.68
N ASP A 94 12.36 10.14 -9.34
CA ASP A 94 12.07 11.44 -8.74
C ASP A 94 10.57 11.53 -8.41
N ASP A 95 10.23 12.08 -7.24
CA ASP A 95 8.86 12.16 -6.70
C ASP A 95 7.86 12.98 -7.57
N GLN A 96 8.18 13.19 -8.85
CA GLN A 96 7.41 13.96 -9.81
C GLN A 96 6.43 13.14 -10.66
N VAL A 97 6.58 11.81 -10.68
CA VAL A 97 5.72 10.94 -11.49
C VAL A 97 4.66 10.28 -10.60
N TRP A 98 3.41 10.51 -10.95
CA TRP A 98 2.24 10.01 -10.22
C TRP A 98 1.43 9.05 -11.07
N GLY A 99 0.86 8.04 -10.44
CA GLY A 99 -0.06 7.11 -11.07
C GLY A 99 -1.49 7.57 -10.91
N VAL A 100 -2.13 8.01 -12.02
CA VAL A 100 -3.56 8.32 -12.04
C VAL A 100 -4.32 7.10 -12.49
N THR A 101 -5.25 6.64 -11.67
CA THR A 101 -5.99 5.40 -11.87
C THR A 101 -6.88 5.45 -13.10
N LEU A 102 -6.71 4.50 -14.01
CA LEU A 102 -7.57 4.27 -15.17
C LEU A 102 -8.54 3.13 -14.93
N GLU A 103 -8.05 2.08 -14.29
CA GLU A 103 -8.83 0.87 -13.98
C GLU A 103 -8.25 0.21 -12.74
N LEU A 104 -9.12 -0.27 -11.85
CA LEU A 104 -8.73 -1.07 -10.69
C LEU A 104 -9.73 -2.21 -10.51
N LYS A 105 -9.23 -3.44 -10.55
CA LYS A 105 -9.98 -4.66 -10.29
C LYS A 105 -9.55 -5.24 -8.96
N THR A 106 -10.50 -5.52 -8.09
CA THR A 106 -10.23 -6.03 -6.73
C THR A 106 -10.92 -7.35 -6.46
N LYS A 107 -10.30 -8.17 -5.61
CA LYS A 107 -10.80 -9.46 -5.18
C LYS A 107 -10.75 -9.55 -3.65
N PHE A 108 -11.93 -9.59 -3.02
CA PHE A 108 -12.08 -9.71 -1.57
C PHE A 108 -12.11 -11.18 -1.18
N ARG A 109 -11.30 -11.58 -0.21
CA ARG A 109 -11.16 -12.97 0.27
C ARG A 109 -11.47 -13.13 1.74
N LYS A 110 -11.09 -12.14 2.55
CA LYS A 110 -11.23 -12.17 4.00
C LYS A 110 -11.75 -10.81 4.50
N PRO A 111 -12.54 -10.78 5.58
CA PRO A 111 -12.91 -9.54 6.23
C PRO A 111 -11.69 -8.92 6.92
N ILE A 112 -11.54 -7.61 6.81
CA ILE A 112 -10.43 -6.85 7.38
C ILE A 112 -10.82 -6.37 8.79
N PRO A 113 -10.07 -6.72 9.86
CA PRO A 113 -10.37 -6.26 11.22
C PRO A 113 -10.03 -4.78 11.40
N LEU A 114 -10.73 -4.10 12.30
CA LEU A 114 -10.38 -2.77 12.79
C LEU A 114 -9.37 -2.87 13.95
N GLY A 115 -8.65 -1.78 14.22
CA GLY A 115 -7.77 -1.63 15.37
C GLY A 115 -6.46 -2.44 15.31
N GLN A 116 -6.18 -3.14 14.22
CA GLN A 116 -4.95 -3.89 14.01
C GLN A 116 -4.12 -3.25 12.90
N GLU A 117 -2.78 -3.33 13.03
CA GLU A 117 -1.89 -2.89 11.96
C GLU A 117 -1.99 -3.84 10.77
N LEU A 118 -2.17 -3.25 9.60
CA LEU A 118 -2.23 -3.94 8.32
C LEU A 118 -1.07 -3.50 7.44
N LYS A 119 -0.61 -4.40 6.59
CA LYS A 119 0.41 -4.14 5.59
C LYS A 119 -0.20 -4.27 4.21
N ILE A 120 0.02 -3.25 3.39
CA ILE A 120 -0.43 -3.25 2.01
C ILE A 120 0.82 -3.22 1.14
N VAL A 121 0.97 -4.21 0.27
CA VAL A 121 2.11 -4.32 -0.63
C VAL A 121 1.66 -3.96 -2.03
N GLY A 122 2.37 -3.04 -2.67
CA GLY A 122 2.14 -2.65 -4.05
C GLY A 122 3.40 -2.83 -4.89
N ARG A 123 3.23 -3.19 -6.17
CA ARG A 123 4.34 -3.36 -7.11
C ARG A 123 3.91 -3.11 -8.55
N ILE A 124 4.86 -2.70 -9.39
CA ILE A 124 4.66 -2.62 -10.83
C ILE A 124 4.93 -3.99 -11.45
N VAL A 125 4.05 -4.42 -12.35
CA VAL A 125 4.19 -5.65 -13.15
C VAL A 125 4.58 -5.36 -14.58
N SER A 126 4.13 -4.23 -15.13
CA SER A 126 4.40 -3.81 -16.50
C SER A 126 4.46 -2.29 -16.56
N GLU A 127 5.45 -1.74 -17.25
CA GLU A 127 5.64 -0.30 -17.35
C GLU A 127 5.96 0.12 -18.79
N GLY A 128 5.11 0.97 -19.35
CA GLY A 128 5.30 1.63 -20.63
C GLY A 128 5.63 3.12 -20.47
N ASN A 129 5.71 3.84 -21.58
CA ASN A 129 6.05 5.28 -21.57
C ASN A 129 4.99 6.14 -20.89
N ARG A 130 3.70 5.86 -21.09
CA ARG A 130 2.58 6.70 -20.64
C ARG A 130 1.76 6.08 -19.52
N SER A 131 1.88 4.78 -19.31
CA SER A 131 1.08 4.03 -18.33
C SER A 131 1.87 2.88 -17.75
N PHE A 132 1.39 2.37 -16.63
CA PHE A 132 1.88 1.13 -16.03
C PHE A 132 0.73 0.28 -15.52
N GLU A 133 0.99 -0.99 -15.31
CA GLU A 133 0.11 -1.92 -14.62
C GLU A 133 0.80 -2.37 -13.34
N GLY A 134 0.03 -2.44 -12.29
CA GLY A 134 0.52 -2.84 -10.98
C GLY A 134 -0.43 -3.79 -10.27
N THR A 135 0.09 -4.48 -9.28
CA THR A 135 -0.66 -5.36 -8.39
C THR A 135 -0.40 -5.01 -6.94
N GLY A 136 -1.32 -5.40 -6.07
CA GLY A 136 -1.12 -5.24 -4.64
C GLY A 136 -2.03 -6.12 -3.81
N GLU A 137 -1.66 -6.28 -2.54
CA GLU A 137 -2.39 -7.06 -1.56
C GLU A 137 -2.50 -6.34 -0.21
N ILE A 138 -3.64 -6.51 0.45
CA ILE A 138 -3.80 -6.21 1.88
C ILE A 138 -3.52 -7.48 2.66
N VAL A 139 -2.46 -7.45 3.46
CA VAL A 139 -1.99 -8.58 4.26
C VAL A 139 -2.45 -8.40 5.71
N LEU A 140 -3.12 -9.41 6.24
CA LEU A 140 -3.56 -9.47 7.63
C LEU A 140 -2.37 -9.79 8.58
N PRO A 141 -2.51 -9.52 9.89
CA PRO A 141 -1.45 -9.83 10.87
C PRO A 141 -1.03 -11.29 10.92
N ASN A 142 -1.89 -12.20 10.47
CA ASN A 142 -1.59 -13.63 10.40
C ASN A 142 -0.97 -14.08 9.05
N GLY A 143 -0.68 -13.13 8.15
CA GLY A 143 -0.10 -13.39 6.82
C GLY A 143 -1.11 -13.74 5.73
N GLU A 144 -2.40 -13.86 6.04
CA GLU A 144 -3.41 -14.11 5.02
C GLU A 144 -3.67 -12.87 4.17
N ILE A 145 -3.88 -13.05 2.86
CA ILE A 145 -4.30 -11.98 1.96
C ILE A 145 -5.82 -11.77 2.11
N ALA A 146 -6.20 -10.58 2.59
CA ALA A 146 -7.60 -10.19 2.71
C ALA A 146 -8.19 -9.69 1.40
N VAL A 147 -7.46 -8.83 0.69
CA VAL A 147 -7.86 -8.27 -0.60
C VAL A 147 -6.65 -8.27 -1.52
N SER A 148 -6.85 -8.54 -2.79
CA SER A 148 -5.85 -8.29 -3.84
C SER A 148 -6.43 -7.40 -4.92
N GLY A 149 -5.56 -6.63 -5.60
CA GLY A 149 -5.90 -5.76 -6.70
C GLY A 149 -4.92 -5.83 -7.85
N GLU A 150 -5.45 -5.54 -9.03
CA GLU A 150 -4.73 -5.34 -10.27
C GLU A 150 -5.22 -4.02 -10.87
N GLY A 151 -4.33 -3.09 -11.15
CA GLY A 151 -4.68 -1.77 -11.63
C GLY A 151 -3.87 -1.33 -12.83
N LYS A 152 -4.48 -0.46 -13.64
CA LYS A 152 -3.83 0.26 -14.73
C LYS A 152 -3.85 1.75 -14.43
N TYR A 153 -2.71 2.39 -14.58
CA TYR A 153 -2.48 3.76 -14.20
C TYR A 153 -1.83 4.55 -15.32
N MET A 154 -2.25 5.79 -15.50
CA MET A 154 -1.56 6.74 -16.35
C MET A 154 -0.48 7.46 -15.56
N LYS A 155 0.71 7.57 -16.14
CA LYS A 155 1.81 8.38 -15.58
C LYS A 155 1.52 9.85 -15.85
N MET A 156 1.47 10.64 -14.79
CA MET A 156 1.31 12.08 -14.87
C MET A 156 2.34 12.79 -14.03
N ASN A 157 2.76 13.97 -14.51
CA ASN A 157 3.47 14.90 -13.64
C ASN A 157 2.43 15.56 -12.72
N ILE A 158 2.80 15.83 -11.49
CA ILE A 158 1.90 16.40 -10.47
C ILE A 158 1.30 17.74 -10.93
N GLN A 159 2.05 18.55 -11.67
CA GLN A 159 1.56 19.83 -12.26
C GLN A 159 0.44 19.64 -13.27
N GLY A 160 0.27 18.44 -13.83
CA GLY A 160 -0.89 18.08 -14.65
C GLY A 160 -2.14 17.71 -13.85
N ILE A 161 -2.03 17.58 -12.54
CA ILE A 161 -3.11 17.16 -11.62
C ILE A 161 -3.58 18.35 -10.77
N THR A 162 -2.66 19.18 -10.30
CA THR A 162 -2.95 20.29 -9.38
C THR A 162 -1.94 21.44 -9.56
N SER A 163 -2.15 22.59 -8.91
CA SER A 163 -1.23 23.74 -8.99
C SER A 163 0.03 23.52 -8.14
N GLU A 164 1.15 24.16 -8.52
CA GLU A 164 2.40 24.10 -7.73
C GLU A 164 2.21 24.61 -6.29
N SER A 165 1.48 25.69 -6.09
CA SER A 165 1.20 26.22 -4.75
C SER A 165 0.46 25.21 -3.86
N ASP A 166 -0.44 24.42 -4.43
CA ASP A 166 -1.18 23.39 -3.68
C ASP A 166 -0.27 22.23 -3.30
N ILE A 167 0.75 21.93 -4.12
CA ILE A 167 1.72 20.86 -3.83
C ILE A 167 2.59 21.27 -2.65
N ASP A 168 3.25 22.42 -2.72
CA ASP A 168 4.18 22.89 -1.69
C ASP A 168 3.52 23.03 -0.31
N GLU A 169 2.23 23.42 -0.30
CA GLU A 169 1.48 23.53 0.95
C GLU A 169 0.97 22.20 1.51
N ASN A 170 0.77 21.19 0.67
CA ASN A 170 0.03 19.98 1.03
C ASN A 170 0.84 18.69 1.00
N TRP A 171 2.02 18.66 0.35
CA TRP A 171 2.87 17.48 0.27
C TRP A 171 4.19 17.70 1.01
N PHE A 172 4.55 16.76 1.90
CA PHE A 172 5.75 16.90 2.72
C PHE A 172 6.23 15.53 3.22
N PHE A 173 7.50 15.48 3.60
CA PHE A 173 8.04 14.36 4.36
C PHE A 173 7.66 14.54 5.84
N ALA A 174 7.05 13.53 6.42
CA ALA A 174 6.75 13.49 7.86
C ALA A 174 7.62 12.42 8.49
N ASP A 175 8.87 12.77 8.78
CA ASP A 175 9.81 11.87 9.45
C ASP A 175 9.35 11.62 10.89
N ASN A 176 9.47 10.38 11.32
CA ASN A 176 9.18 9.97 12.69
C ASN A 176 10.35 9.09 13.18
N PRO A 177 10.90 9.35 14.38
CA PRO A 177 11.92 8.51 14.98
C PRO A 177 11.54 7.02 15.08
N ASP A 178 10.23 6.74 15.11
CA ASP A 178 9.68 5.38 15.17
C ASP A 178 9.44 4.75 13.79
N ASP A 179 9.88 5.40 12.69
CA ASP A 179 9.73 4.80 11.36
C ASP A 179 10.58 3.54 11.25
N PRO A 180 10.03 2.45 10.69
CA PRO A 180 10.72 1.17 10.66
C PRO A 180 11.91 1.19 9.69
N VAL A 181 13.02 0.58 10.09
CA VAL A 181 14.17 0.31 9.20
C VAL A 181 13.99 -0.99 8.42
N GLU A 182 13.07 -1.84 8.88
CA GLU A 182 12.70 -3.12 8.27
C GLU A 182 11.21 -3.38 8.50
N ILE A 183 10.52 -3.89 7.50
CA ILE A 183 9.12 -4.32 7.58
C ILE A 183 9.07 -5.82 7.35
N ILE A 184 8.40 -6.53 8.24
CA ILE A 184 8.20 -7.99 8.13
C ILE A 184 6.80 -8.24 7.61
N ILE A 185 6.69 -8.88 6.45
CA ILE A 185 5.42 -9.39 5.93
C ILE A 185 5.29 -10.84 6.40
N PRO A 186 4.24 -11.16 7.16
CA PRO A 186 4.04 -12.51 7.71
C PRO A 186 3.84 -13.58 6.64
#